data_e83a51526dc9042354b73160fcf8e8f5
#
_entry.id   e83a51526dc9042354b73160fcf8e8f5
#
_cell.length_a   1.000
_cell.length_b   1.000
_cell.length_c   1.000
_cell.angle_alpha   90.00
_cell.angle_beta   90.00
_cell.angle_gamma   90.00
#
_symmetry.space_group_name_H-M   'P 1'
#
loop_
_entity.id
_entity.type
_entity.pdbx_description
1 polymer ?
#
loop_
_entity_poly.entity_id
_entity_poly.type
_entity_poly.pdbx_seq_one_letter_code
_entity_poly.pdbx_strand_id
1 'polypeptide(L)'
;MATIQIYGVPPSPFTRATRLAAREKGVDYELVPTRPGETAPINPLGKIPIMKHGDFTLYESPAIARYIDRTFDGPPLWPKDAKAAALCDQWLSVVCDSMVQTALAGVIAPRFGIVPGTEESIQVSLKRSERVVGIVDKHLADHRFLAGDAVTAADLFLVPIFFYFPEIAELKVLAEASPNCGRWARDMGARPSVKATDPQFKGLNR
;
A
#
# COMPACT_ATOMS: atom_id res chain seq x y z
N MET A 1 -4.70 19.86 -18.48
CA MET A 1 -3.68 19.68 -17.41
C MET A 1 -2.71 18.62 -17.88
N ALA A 2 -1.42 18.72 -17.52
CA ALA A 2 -0.46 17.67 -17.84
C ALA A 2 -0.85 16.36 -17.16
N THR A 3 -0.73 15.24 -17.88
CA THR A 3 -1.04 13.90 -17.36
C THR A 3 0.06 13.51 -16.33
N ILE A 4 -0.35 12.93 -15.19
CA ILE A 4 0.60 12.37 -14.23
C ILE A 4 1.23 11.10 -14.83
N GLN A 5 2.54 10.97 -14.70
CA GLN A 5 3.27 9.74 -14.98
C GLN A 5 3.70 9.09 -13.65
N ILE A 6 3.42 7.80 -13.49
CA ILE A 6 3.86 7.00 -12.33
C ILE A 6 4.85 5.96 -12.84
N TYR A 7 6.09 6.07 -12.41
CA TYR A 7 7.17 5.14 -12.73
C TYR A 7 7.20 4.02 -11.70
N GLY A 8 7.06 2.79 -12.16
CA GLY A 8 7.06 1.61 -11.29
C GLY A 8 6.48 0.37 -11.96
N VAL A 9 6.29 -0.69 -11.21
CA VAL A 9 5.71 -1.96 -11.69
C VAL A 9 4.43 -2.29 -10.94
N PRO A 10 3.43 -2.94 -11.60
CA PRO A 10 2.14 -3.26 -11.00
C PRO A 10 2.20 -4.01 -9.68
N PRO A 11 3.10 -5.01 -9.47
CA PRO A 11 3.15 -5.78 -8.22
C PRO A 11 3.82 -5.01 -7.07
N SER A 12 4.48 -3.87 -7.31
CA SER A 12 5.06 -3.08 -6.21
C SER A 12 3.94 -2.52 -5.32
N PRO A 13 3.92 -2.83 -4.00
CA PRO A 13 2.91 -2.31 -3.09
C PRO A 13 2.84 -0.79 -3.07
N PHE A 14 3.99 -0.11 -3.08
CA PHE A 14 4.05 1.34 -3.06
C PHE A 14 3.64 1.98 -4.39
N THR A 15 3.99 1.35 -5.53
CA THR A 15 3.47 1.77 -6.84
C THR A 15 1.95 1.61 -6.88
N ARG A 16 1.43 0.50 -6.36
CA ARG A 16 -0.01 0.25 -6.30
C ARG A 16 -0.72 1.26 -5.41
N ALA A 17 -0.18 1.58 -4.22
CA ALA A 17 -0.75 2.61 -3.33
C ALA A 17 -0.85 3.99 -4.01
N THR A 18 0.19 4.40 -4.75
CA THR A 18 0.17 5.64 -5.53
C THR A 18 -0.89 5.61 -6.64
N ARG A 19 -1.02 4.49 -7.34
CA ARG A 19 -2.06 4.28 -8.38
C ARG A 19 -3.47 4.30 -7.77
N LEU A 20 -3.64 3.71 -6.59
CA LEU A 20 -4.90 3.76 -5.82
C LEU A 20 -5.27 5.20 -5.48
N ALA A 21 -4.31 5.99 -4.97
CA ALA A 21 -4.54 7.39 -4.66
C ALA A 21 -5.00 8.18 -5.89
N ALA A 22 -4.36 8.00 -7.06
CA ALA A 22 -4.78 8.64 -8.29
C ALA A 22 -6.20 8.21 -8.71
N ARG A 23 -6.50 6.90 -8.67
CA ARG A 23 -7.83 6.37 -9.04
C ARG A 23 -8.94 6.81 -8.10
N GLU A 24 -8.71 6.89 -6.81
CA GLU A 24 -9.69 7.38 -5.83
C GLU A 24 -10.00 8.87 -6.03
N LYS A 25 -9.04 9.65 -6.51
CA LYS A 25 -9.21 11.05 -6.86
C LYS A 25 -9.79 11.25 -8.27
N GLY A 26 -10.01 10.17 -9.04
CA GLY A 26 -10.45 10.29 -10.44
C GLY A 26 -9.38 10.85 -11.38
N VAL A 27 -8.12 10.78 -11.00
CA VAL A 27 -6.98 11.28 -11.78
C VAL A 27 -6.46 10.21 -12.73
N ASP A 28 -6.45 10.52 -14.02
CA ASP A 28 -5.79 9.67 -14.99
C ASP A 28 -4.28 9.81 -14.92
N TYR A 29 -3.59 8.68 -15.09
CA TYR A 29 -2.14 8.61 -15.09
C TYR A 29 -1.63 7.61 -16.13
N GLU A 30 -0.41 7.84 -16.59
CA GLU A 30 0.37 6.87 -17.35
C GLU A 30 1.24 6.06 -16.37
N LEU A 31 1.16 4.72 -16.43
CA LEU A 31 2.11 3.86 -15.71
C LEU A 31 3.31 3.59 -16.64
N VAL A 32 4.47 4.12 -16.27
CA VAL A 32 5.73 3.90 -16.99
C VAL A 32 6.45 2.72 -16.33
N PRO A 33 6.55 1.56 -16.99
CA PRO A 33 7.22 0.39 -16.43
C PRO A 33 8.67 0.70 -16.08
N THR A 34 9.00 0.58 -14.79
CA THR A 34 10.33 0.93 -14.27
C THR A 34 10.63 0.05 -13.06
N ARG A 35 11.81 -0.59 -13.04
CA ARG A 35 12.25 -1.45 -11.93
C ARG A 35 13.05 -0.66 -10.90
N PRO A 36 13.09 -1.12 -9.63
CA PRO A 36 14.07 -0.61 -8.66
C PRO A 36 15.49 -0.68 -9.24
N GLY A 37 16.31 0.35 -8.96
CA GLY A 37 17.65 0.47 -9.52
C GLY A 37 17.72 1.26 -10.84
N GLU A 38 16.74 1.12 -11.73
CA GLU A 38 16.65 1.92 -12.97
C GLU A 38 16.33 3.40 -12.70
N THR A 39 15.88 3.70 -11.50
CA THR A 39 15.41 5.03 -11.07
C THR A 39 16.52 5.91 -10.52
N ALA A 40 17.73 5.41 -10.31
CA ALA A 40 18.82 6.13 -9.67
C ALA A 40 19.12 7.55 -10.23
N PRO A 41 18.99 7.83 -11.53
CA PRO A 41 19.15 9.17 -12.06
C PRO A 41 18.06 10.17 -11.62
N ILE A 42 16.90 9.70 -11.17
CA ILE A 42 15.73 10.51 -10.81
C ILE A 42 15.47 10.47 -9.31
N ASN A 43 15.53 9.27 -8.72
CA ASN A 43 15.40 9.03 -7.29
C ASN A 43 16.73 8.52 -6.75
N PRO A 44 17.45 9.32 -5.95
CA PRO A 44 18.76 8.93 -5.41
C PRO A 44 18.73 7.68 -4.54
N LEU A 45 17.54 7.27 -4.03
CA LEU A 45 17.35 6.04 -3.27
C LEU A 45 17.21 4.79 -4.17
N GLY A 46 17.16 4.96 -5.50
CA GLY A 46 16.98 3.85 -6.45
C GLY A 46 15.64 3.12 -6.34
N LYS A 47 14.64 3.70 -5.67
CA LYS A 47 13.35 3.08 -5.38
C LYS A 47 12.24 3.55 -6.30
N ILE A 48 11.18 2.74 -6.39
CA ILE A 48 9.89 3.04 -7.01
C ILE A 48 8.81 3.14 -5.92
N PRO A 49 7.72 3.92 -6.13
CA PRO A 49 7.42 4.70 -7.32
C PRO A 49 8.13 6.05 -7.38
N ILE A 50 8.15 6.63 -8.59
CA ILE A 50 8.38 8.05 -8.83
C ILE A 50 7.14 8.59 -9.53
N MET A 51 6.78 9.84 -9.27
CA MET A 51 5.75 10.57 -10.02
C MET A 51 6.38 11.75 -10.75
N LYS A 52 5.94 11.98 -11.99
CA LYS A 52 6.16 13.23 -12.73
C LYS A 52 4.81 13.89 -13.05
N HIS A 53 4.74 15.21 -12.88
CA HIS A 53 3.63 16.05 -13.28
C HIS A 53 4.19 17.31 -13.96
N GLY A 54 4.27 17.29 -15.30
CA GLY A 54 5.06 18.25 -16.05
C GLY A 54 6.53 18.17 -15.64
N ASP A 55 7.12 19.30 -15.29
CA ASP A 55 8.51 19.40 -14.85
C ASP A 55 8.72 19.03 -13.39
N PHE A 56 7.63 18.87 -12.61
CA PHE A 56 7.71 18.49 -11.20
C PHE A 56 7.89 16.98 -11.04
N THR A 57 8.92 16.60 -10.30
CA THR A 57 9.22 15.20 -9.99
C THR A 57 9.21 14.99 -8.49
N LEU A 58 8.55 13.89 -8.07
CA LEU A 58 8.41 13.53 -6.66
C LEU A 58 8.62 12.03 -6.48
N TYR A 59 9.31 11.63 -5.42
CA TYR A 59 9.41 10.26 -4.95
C TYR A 59 8.91 10.18 -3.49
N GLU A 60 8.90 8.98 -2.88
CA GLU A 60 8.20 8.61 -1.65
C GLU A 60 6.68 8.56 -1.82
N SER A 61 6.14 7.35 -1.84
CA SER A 61 4.72 7.11 -2.13
C SER A 61 3.73 7.86 -1.23
N PRO A 62 3.97 8.06 0.10
CA PRO A 62 3.10 8.89 0.91
C PRO A 62 3.12 10.37 0.49
N ALA A 63 4.30 10.90 0.09
CA ALA A 63 4.42 12.27 -0.40
C ALA A 63 3.69 12.43 -1.74
N ILE A 64 3.83 11.45 -2.64
CA ILE A 64 3.12 11.43 -3.92
C ILE A 64 1.60 11.41 -3.71
N ALA A 65 1.09 10.52 -2.84
CA ALA A 65 -0.33 10.43 -2.54
C ALA A 65 -0.87 11.74 -1.94
N ARG A 66 -0.09 12.38 -1.05
CA ARG A 66 -0.45 13.68 -0.46
C ARG A 66 -0.46 14.80 -1.49
N TYR A 67 0.49 14.79 -2.44
CA TYR A 67 0.50 15.73 -3.55
C TYR A 67 -0.74 15.56 -4.43
N ILE A 68 -1.07 14.34 -4.81
CA ILE A 68 -2.27 14.03 -5.59
C ILE A 68 -3.54 14.52 -4.86
N ASP A 69 -3.65 14.24 -3.55
CA ASP A 69 -4.81 14.66 -2.76
C ASP A 69 -5.00 16.17 -2.71
N ARG A 70 -3.92 16.93 -2.63
CA ARG A 70 -3.96 18.39 -2.54
C ARG A 70 -4.08 19.11 -3.88
N THR A 71 -3.63 18.47 -4.96
CA THR A 71 -3.54 19.12 -6.29
C THR A 71 -4.78 18.90 -7.14
N PHE A 72 -5.44 17.75 -6.95
CA PHE A 72 -6.56 17.37 -7.80
C PHE A 72 -7.87 17.34 -7.02
N ASP A 73 -8.95 17.72 -7.71
CA ASP A 73 -10.30 17.58 -7.18
C ASP A 73 -10.68 16.11 -6.99
N GLY A 74 -11.78 15.88 -6.25
CA GLY A 74 -12.28 14.55 -5.94
C GLY A 74 -12.37 14.28 -4.45
N PRO A 75 -12.75 13.06 -4.04
CA PRO A 75 -12.88 12.70 -2.64
C PRO A 75 -11.55 12.92 -1.88
N PRO A 76 -11.57 13.52 -0.68
CA PRO A 76 -10.34 13.73 0.08
C PRO A 76 -9.78 12.38 0.56
N LEU A 77 -8.49 12.17 0.37
CA LEU A 77 -7.77 11.00 0.90
C LEU A 77 -7.28 11.23 2.32
N TRP A 78 -7.21 12.48 2.75
CA TRP A 78 -7.01 12.88 4.13
C TRP A 78 -8.21 13.69 4.61
N PRO A 79 -8.75 13.38 5.81
CA PRO A 79 -9.81 14.18 6.40
C PRO A 79 -9.41 15.66 6.54
N LYS A 80 -10.40 16.55 6.46
CA LYS A 80 -10.15 18.00 6.67
C LYS A 80 -9.98 18.36 8.14
N ASP A 81 -10.65 17.62 9.04
CA ASP A 81 -10.48 17.80 10.48
C ASP A 81 -9.06 17.39 10.90
N ALA A 82 -8.43 18.23 11.72
CA ALA A 82 -7.03 18.04 12.11
C ALA A 82 -6.79 16.76 12.91
N LYS A 83 -7.72 16.38 13.79
CA LYS A 83 -7.59 15.15 14.61
C LYS A 83 -7.77 13.90 13.73
N ALA A 84 -8.78 13.92 12.87
CA ALA A 84 -9.00 12.81 11.93
C ALA A 84 -7.85 12.70 10.92
N ALA A 85 -7.27 13.82 10.45
CA ALA A 85 -6.08 13.81 9.60
C ALA A 85 -4.86 13.22 10.34
N ALA A 86 -4.67 13.56 11.61
CA ALA A 86 -3.61 13.00 12.43
C ALA A 86 -3.77 11.49 12.65
N LEU A 87 -5.00 11.00 12.83
CA LEU A 87 -5.28 9.56 12.88
C LEU A 87 -4.97 8.86 11.55
N CYS A 88 -5.29 9.50 10.41
CA CYS A 88 -4.89 8.99 9.10
C CYS A 88 -3.37 8.90 8.97
N ASP A 89 -2.63 9.93 9.37
CA ASP A 89 -1.16 9.95 9.34
C ASP A 89 -0.57 8.91 10.31
N GLN A 90 -1.18 8.70 11.49
CA GLN A 90 -0.78 7.66 12.44
C GLN A 90 -0.90 6.27 11.81
N TRP A 91 -2.05 5.94 11.25
CA TRP A 91 -2.26 4.62 10.65
C TRP A 91 -1.44 4.42 9.37
N LEU A 92 -1.28 5.47 8.56
CA LEU A 92 -0.37 5.44 7.42
C LEU A 92 1.07 5.14 7.86
N SER A 93 1.52 5.73 8.98
CA SER A 93 2.85 5.46 9.55
C SER A 93 2.94 4.02 10.06
N VAL A 94 1.92 3.49 10.75
CA VAL A 94 1.88 2.07 11.16
C VAL A 94 2.00 1.15 9.96
N VAL A 95 1.30 1.45 8.86
CA VAL A 95 1.39 0.65 7.63
C VAL A 95 2.77 0.77 7.00
N CYS A 96 3.28 1.99 6.80
CA CYS A 96 4.54 2.22 6.08
C CYS A 96 5.79 1.80 6.86
N ASP A 97 5.71 1.74 8.18
CA ASP A 97 6.80 1.24 9.03
C ASP A 97 6.52 -0.19 9.50
N SER A 98 5.61 -0.38 10.43
CA SER A 98 5.45 -1.67 11.11
C SER A 98 4.98 -2.80 10.19
N MET A 99 3.94 -2.58 9.37
CA MET A 99 3.44 -3.60 8.44
C MET A 99 4.44 -3.88 7.31
N VAL A 100 5.10 -2.84 6.81
CA VAL A 100 6.14 -2.99 5.78
C VAL A 100 7.32 -3.81 6.30
N GLN A 101 7.85 -3.50 7.49
CA GLN A 101 9.00 -4.23 8.03
C GLN A 101 8.66 -5.68 8.39
N THR A 102 7.49 -5.92 8.95
CA THR A 102 7.11 -7.26 9.41
C THR A 102 6.56 -8.13 8.29
N ALA A 103 5.46 -7.73 7.66
CA ALA A 103 4.81 -8.54 6.64
C ALA A 103 5.49 -8.41 5.27
N LEU A 104 5.68 -7.19 4.76
CA LEU A 104 6.17 -7.01 3.38
C LEU A 104 7.65 -7.42 3.26
N ALA A 105 8.54 -6.77 4.00
CA ALA A 105 9.98 -7.02 3.90
C ALA A 105 10.39 -8.31 4.63
N GLY A 106 9.71 -8.64 5.72
CA GLY A 106 10.09 -9.78 6.57
C GLY A 106 9.52 -11.14 6.13
N VAL A 107 8.41 -11.15 5.39
CA VAL A 107 7.75 -12.40 4.96
C VAL A 107 7.51 -12.41 3.44
N ILE A 108 6.76 -11.44 2.92
CA ILE A 108 6.31 -11.44 1.52
C ILE A 108 7.51 -11.41 0.57
N ALA A 109 8.42 -10.45 0.73
CA ALA A 109 9.55 -10.30 -0.18
C ALA A 109 10.50 -11.51 -0.17
N PRO A 110 10.85 -12.13 1.00
CA PRO A 110 11.61 -13.39 1.02
C PRO A 110 10.86 -14.57 0.41
N ARG A 111 9.57 -14.76 0.69
CA ARG A 111 8.75 -15.85 0.12
C ARG A 111 8.64 -15.77 -1.40
N PHE A 112 8.65 -14.57 -1.96
CA PHE A 112 8.71 -14.36 -3.42
C PHE A 112 10.13 -14.32 -3.99
N GLY A 113 11.18 -14.54 -3.18
CA GLY A 113 12.58 -14.50 -3.63
C GLY A 113 13.07 -13.11 -4.07
N ILE A 114 12.37 -12.04 -3.67
CA ILE A 114 12.73 -10.65 -4.00
C ILE A 114 13.95 -10.20 -3.20
N VAL A 115 14.03 -10.65 -1.95
CA VAL A 115 15.18 -10.41 -1.07
C VAL A 115 15.59 -11.71 -0.39
N PRO A 116 16.86 -11.86 0.02
CA PRO A 116 17.29 -13.01 0.82
C PRO A 116 16.54 -13.09 2.15
N GLY A 117 16.24 -14.32 2.61
CA GLY A 117 15.67 -14.57 3.92
C GLY A 117 15.89 -16.02 4.34
N THR A 118 16.20 -16.24 5.60
CA THR A 118 16.24 -17.58 6.18
C THR A 118 14.89 -17.94 6.77
N GLU A 119 14.58 -19.22 6.91
CA GLU A 119 13.33 -19.65 7.54
C GLU A 119 13.19 -19.08 8.96
N GLU A 120 14.28 -19.04 9.71
CA GLU A 120 14.31 -18.44 11.06
C GLU A 120 13.93 -16.96 11.04
N SER A 121 14.50 -16.17 10.12
CA SER A 121 14.17 -14.73 9.99
C SER A 121 12.72 -14.51 9.59
N ILE A 122 12.20 -15.35 8.71
CA ILE A 122 10.79 -15.31 8.28
C ILE A 122 9.86 -15.63 9.45
N GLN A 123 10.16 -16.67 10.25
CA GLN A 123 9.37 -17.05 11.42
C GLN A 123 9.35 -15.94 12.49
N VAL A 124 10.48 -15.26 12.73
CA VAL A 124 10.53 -14.08 13.60
C VAL A 124 9.64 -12.97 13.08
N SER A 125 9.67 -12.74 11.77
CA SER A 125 8.86 -11.69 11.12
C SER A 125 7.38 -12.04 11.12
N LEU A 126 7.00 -13.31 10.96
CA LEU A 126 5.63 -13.79 11.09
C LEU A 126 5.05 -13.49 12.47
N LYS A 127 5.76 -13.80 13.56
CA LYS A 127 5.31 -13.47 14.92
C LYS A 127 5.10 -11.97 15.12
N ARG A 128 5.97 -11.15 14.52
CA ARG A 128 5.79 -9.70 14.55
C ARG A 128 4.58 -9.26 13.72
N SER A 129 4.36 -9.89 12.56
CA SER A 129 3.18 -9.64 11.72
C SER A 129 1.89 -9.99 12.44
N GLU A 130 1.83 -11.12 13.13
CA GLU A 130 0.67 -11.51 13.97
C GLU A 130 0.29 -10.40 14.95
N ARG A 131 1.30 -9.83 15.64
CA ARG A 131 1.07 -8.72 16.57
C ARG A 131 0.51 -7.49 15.87
N VAL A 132 1.10 -7.08 14.74
CA VAL A 132 0.67 -5.86 14.02
C VAL A 132 -0.72 -6.06 13.42
N VAL A 133 -0.98 -7.19 12.79
CA VAL A 133 -2.29 -7.54 12.24
C VAL A 133 -3.35 -7.61 13.34
N GLY A 134 -3.02 -8.21 14.50
CA GLY A 134 -3.93 -8.25 15.65
C GLY A 134 -4.31 -6.86 16.19
N ILE A 135 -3.37 -5.89 16.16
CA ILE A 135 -3.65 -4.48 16.50
C ILE A 135 -4.61 -3.86 15.47
N VAL A 136 -4.36 -4.08 14.19
CA VAL A 136 -5.24 -3.60 13.09
C VAL A 136 -6.62 -4.24 13.18
N ASP A 137 -6.69 -5.55 13.39
CA ASP A 137 -7.96 -6.29 13.49
C ASP A 137 -8.81 -5.80 14.67
N LYS A 138 -8.18 -5.64 15.84
CA LYS A 138 -8.86 -5.09 17.02
C LYS A 138 -9.38 -3.67 16.78
N HIS A 139 -8.60 -2.83 16.12
CA HIS A 139 -9.03 -1.46 15.78
C HIS A 139 -10.22 -1.46 14.82
N LEU A 140 -10.18 -2.32 13.81
CA LEU A 140 -11.26 -2.47 12.82
C LEU A 140 -12.53 -3.12 13.40
N ALA A 141 -12.52 -3.66 14.64
CA ALA A 141 -13.74 -4.11 15.30
C ALA A 141 -14.72 -2.96 15.55
N ASP A 142 -14.19 -1.79 15.91
CA ASP A 142 -14.97 -0.61 16.27
C ASP A 142 -14.99 0.45 15.14
N HIS A 143 -14.20 0.26 14.08
CA HIS A 143 -14.06 1.21 12.99
C HIS A 143 -14.25 0.53 11.63
N ARG A 144 -14.93 1.21 10.73
CA ARG A 144 -15.13 0.66 9.38
C ARG A 144 -13.83 0.64 8.59
N PHE A 145 -13.03 1.73 8.67
CA PHE A 145 -11.74 1.93 8.03
C PHE A 145 -10.70 2.42 9.04
N LEU A 146 -9.43 2.48 8.65
CA LEU A 146 -8.34 2.78 9.59
C LEU A 146 -8.43 4.15 10.26
N ALA A 147 -8.96 5.16 9.59
CA ALA A 147 -9.09 6.50 10.18
C ALA A 147 -10.55 6.94 10.35
N GLY A 148 -11.48 6.00 10.54
CA GLY A 148 -12.89 6.25 10.80
C GLY A 148 -13.84 5.61 9.81
N ASP A 149 -14.89 6.33 9.36
CA ASP A 149 -15.98 5.75 8.56
C ASP A 149 -15.79 5.89 7.05
N ALA A 150 -14.80 6.65 6.62
CA ALA A 150 -14.45 6.86 5.23
C ALA A 150 -13.06 6.28 4.90
N VAL A 151 -12.89 5.81 3.66
CA VAL A 151 -11.59 5.37 3.15
C VAL A 151 -10.62 6.54 3.12
N THR A 152 -9.43 6.32 3.63
CA THR A 152 -8.34 7.30 3.68
C THR A 152 -7.07 6.75 3.05
N ALA A 153 -6.03 7.59 2.94
CA ALA A 153 -4.72 7.16 2.48
C ALA A 153 -4.18 5.95 3.28
N ALA A 154 -4.45 5.87 4.58
CA ALA A 154 -4.02 4.73 5.40
C ALA A 154 -4.54 3.40 4.85
N ASP A 155 -5.82 3.34 4.46
CA ASP A 155 -6.42 2.16 3.86
C ASP A 155 -5.82 1.84 2.50
N LEU A 156 -5.59 2.86 1.66
CA LEU A 156 -5.01 2.69 0.33
C LEU A 156 -3.58 2.13 0.38
N PHE A 157 -2.84 2.39 1.46
CA PHE A 157 -1.50 1.84 1.68
C PHE A 157 -1.51 0.45 2.30
N LEU A 158 -2.52 0.10 3.10
CA LEU A 158 -2.67 -1.26 3.64
C LEU A 158 -3.12 -2.25 2.56
N VAL A 159 -4.00 -1.85 1.63
CA VAL A 159 -4.51 -2.72 0.56
C VAL A 159 -3.40 -3.48 -0.17
N PRO A 160 -2.36 -2.84 -0.73
CA PRO A 160 -1.36 -3.55 -1.50
C PRO A 160 -0.59 -4.61 -0.71
N ILE A 161 -0.42 -4.42 0.59
CA ILE A 161 0.30 -5.36 1.45
C ILE A 161 -0.61 -6.52 1.85
N PHE A 162 -1.82 -6.20 2.34
CA PHE A 162 -2.76 -7.20 2.84
C PHE A 162 -3.28 -8.13 1.72
N PHE A 163 -3.37 -7.63 0.50
CA PHE A 163 -3.80 -8.40 -0.66
C PHE A 163 -2.75 -9.42 -1.15
N TYR A 164 -1.52 -9.40 -0.61
CA TYR A 164 -0.56 -10.49 -0.77
C TYR A 164 -0.79 -11.67 0.20
N PHE A 165 -1.55 -11.47 1.27
CA PHE A 165 -1.71 -12.48 2.31
C PHE A 165 -2.28 -13.81 1.78
N PRO A 166 -3.29 -13.85 0.90
CA PRO A 166 -3.79 -15.09 0.34
C PRO A 166 -2.77 -15.90 -0.47
N GLU A 167 -1.71 -15.25 -0.95
CA GLU A 167 -0.68 -15.87 -1.80
C GLU A 167 0.41 -16.60 -0.98
N ILE A 168 0.42 -16.46 0.34
CA ILE A 168 1.42 -17.02 1.26
C ILE A 168 0.71 -17.78 2.36
N ALA A 169 0.99 -19.07 2.49
CA ALA A 169 0.24 -19.97 3.38
C ALA A 169 0.12 -19.47 4.83
N GLU A 170 1.21 -19.01 5.40
CA GLU A 170 1.25 -18.53 6.79
C GLU A 170 0.45 -17.23 6.97
N LEU A 171 0.55 -16.29 6.02
CA LEU A 171 -0.19 -15.03 6.05
C LEU A 171 -1.68 -15.24 5.73
N LYS A 172 -2.02 -16.25 4.92
CA LYS A 172 -3.41 -16.64 4.66
C LYS A 172 -4.08 -17.08 5.95
N VAL A 173 -3.43 -17.95 6.74
CA VAL A 173 -3.92 -18.38 8.06
C VAL A 173 -4.12 -17.18 8.97
N LEU A 174 -3.17 -16.24 8.99
CA LEU A 174 -3.29 -15.01 9.77
C LEU A 174 -4.47 -14.13 9.34
N ALA A 175 -4.70 -13.99 8.04
CA ALA A 175 -5.85 -13.24 7.51
C ALA A 175 -7.18 -13.92 7.88
N GLU A 176 -7.26 -15.24 7.82
CA GLU A 176 -8.44 -16.03 8.22
C GLU A 176 -8.73 -15.91 9.71
N ALA A 177 -7.70 -15.79 10.55
CA ALA A 177 -7.80 -15.56 11.99
C ALA A 177 -8.16 -14.10 12.37
N SER A 178 -8.23 -13.18 11.39
CA SER A 178 -8.44 -11.74 11.59
C SER A 178 -9.75 -11.29 10.92
N PRO A 179 -10.92 -11.54 11.53
CA PRO A 179 -12.22 -11.37 10.87
C PRO A 179 -12.55 -9.92 10.49
N ASN A 180 -12.10 -8.94 11.27
CA ASN A 180 -12.33 -7.52 11.01
C ASN A 180 -11.46 -7.02 9.85
N CYS A 181 -10.21 -7.47 9.78
CA CYS A 181 -9.36 -7.29 8.61
C CYS A 181 -9.99 -7.94 7.37
N GLY A 182 -10.57 -9.13 7.51
CA GLY A 182 -11.29 -9.83 6.44
C GLY A 182 -12.51 -9.05 5.95
N ARG A 183 -13.30 -8.44 6.85
CA ARG A 183 -14.40 -7.54 6.49
C ARG A 183 -13.88 -6.31 5.73
N TRP A 184 -12.86 -5.64 6.29
CA TRP A 184 -12.24 -4.49 5.66
C TRP A 184 -11.68 -4.83 4.27
N ALA A 185 -11.02 -5.97 4.12
CA ALA A 185 -10.48 -6.40 2.83
C ALA A 185 -11.57 -6.65 1.77
N ARG A 186 -12.73 -7.19 2.17
CA ARG A 186 -13.90 -7.33 1.27
C ARG A 186 -14.44 -5.97 0.84
N ASP A 187 -14.61 -5.03 1.78
CA ASP A 187 -15.09 -3.67 1.49
C ASP A 187 -14.12 -2.96 0.54
N MET A 188 -12.82 -3.04 0.78
CA MET A 188 -11.79 -2.48 -0.09
C MET A 188 -11.74 -3.18 -1.46
N GLY A 189 -11.82 -4.51 -1.49
CA GLY A 189 -11.79 -5.30 -2.74
C GLY A 189 -12.99 -5.03 -3.67
N ALA A 190 -14.10 -4.58 -3.12
CA ALA A 190 -15.27 -4.20 -3.92
C ALA A 190 -15.06 -2.89 -4.70
N ARG A 191 -14.11 -2.04 -4.30
CA ARG A 191 -13.88 -0.72 -4.89
C ARG A 191 -13.36 -0.80 -6.34
N PRO A 192 -13.86 0.05 -7.24
CA PRO A 192 -13.38 0.10 -8.63
C PRO A 192 -11.87 0.38 -8.74
N SER A 193 -11.33 1.25 -7.88
CA SER A 193 -9.91 1.59 -7.83
C SER A 193 -9.03 0.38 -7.51
N VAL A 194 -9.45 -0.47 -6.55
CA VAL A 194 -8.72 -1.67 -6.14
C VAL A 194 -8.73 -2.72 -7.26
N LYS A 195 -9.89 -2.91 -7.92
CA LYS A 195 -10.01 -3.79 -9.09
C LYS A 195 -9.16 -3.32 -10.27
N ALA A 196 -9.20 -2.01 -10.57
CA ALA A 196 -8.45 -1.41 -11.69
C ALA A 196 -6.92 -1.40 -11.47
N THR A 197 -6.47 -1.56 -10.23
CA THR A 197 -5.04 -1.60 -9.88
C THR A 197 -4.56 -2.98 -9.48
N ASP A 198 -5.36 -4.01 -9.67
CA ASP A 198 -4.99 -5.40 -9.37
C ASP A 198 -3.68 -5.75 -10.10
N PRO A 199 -2.64 -6.20 -9.36
CA PRO A 199 -1.34 -6.51 -9.93
C PRO A 199 -1.35 -7.78 -10.79
N GLN A 200 -2.45 -8.58 -10.77
CA GLN A 200 -2.56 -9.86 -11.47
C GLN A 200 -1.33 -10.73 -11.21
N PHE A 201 -1.24 -11.33 -10.03
CA PHE A 201 -0.10 -12.15 -9.58
C PHE A 201 0.22 -13.37 -10.47
N LYS A 202 -0.50 -13.58 -11.57
CA LYS A 202 -0.24 -14.66 -12.54
C LYS A 202 1.19 -14.55 -13.07
N GLY A 203 2.08 -15.36 -12.53
CA GLY A 203 3.48 -15.46 -12.98
C GLY A 203 4.56 -15.03 -12.00
N LEU A 204 4.23 -14.61 -10.77
CA LEU A 204 5.24 -14.37 -9.73
C LEU A 204 5.79 -15.66 -9.10
N ASN A 205 5.16 -16.80 -9.36
CA ASN A 205 5.61 -18.14 -8.91
C ASN A 205 6.54 -18.81 -9.95
N ARG A 206 7.60 -18.11 -10.41
CA ARG A 206 8.67 -18.74 -11.20
C ARG A 206 10.04 -18.33 -10.71
#